data_6a20f948683dab746e92bb223a96c78f
#
_entry.id   6a20f948683dab746e92bb223a96c78f
#
_cell.length_a   1.000
_cell.length_b   1.000
_cell.length_c   1.000
_cell.angle_alpha   90.00
_cell.angle_beta   90.00
_cell.angle_gamma   90.00
#
_symmetry.space_group_name_H-M   'P 1'
#
loop_
_entity.id
_entity.type
_entity.pdbx_description
1 polymer ?
#
loop_
_entity_poly.entity_id
_entity_poly.type
_entity_poly.pdbx_seq_one_letter_code
_entity_poly.pdbx_strand_id
1 'polypeptide(L)'
;LKEMAKDEEGKAKAQQLLTIKGVKLNTVSVRYYPYGEAASHVTGYLQQVNAEDLKKHKNEGYSETSLIGRSGIEAAYEADLKGTDGKEIIIIDKNNKLVETLATKKVENGKDIKLTIDADLQQSLYKEYQNDKSASVAMNPKTGEILALVSTPSFSSNDFIFGFSSAEWQALNDDANKPLTNRFRGTYIPGSSMKPITAAIGLESNKIDPDEDFGAKDKWQKDSSWGNYYVTTLHAPKPNNLNNAIIYSDNVYFARAASEIGKEKLIEGYEKLKIGSKIPFELSLNASQYQNKDSKFDDQQLADSGYGQGQLLLNPVQLASIYGAFVNEGIAQPYLVIDEKPNDAWIKDVFSKDTVKRIKEALVGVISDSNGTGHSIYHQDIELAGKTGTAELKSSQNDTSGSEIGWFTVMTTNSDNPVLITTMVEDVKNRGGSGYVVDHMKAPLGSYLYR
;
A
#
# COMPACT_ATOMS: atom_id res chain seq x y z
N LEU A 1 -21.35 -29.34 11.80
CA LEU A 1 -21.73 -28.03 12.33
C LEU A 1 -21.41 -26.99 11.27
N LYS A 2 -22.34 -26.10 10.93
CA LYS A 2 -22.12 -24.97 10.05
C LYS A 2 -22.50 -23.70 10.78
N GLU A 3 -21.64 -22.71 10.77
CA GLU A 3 -21.91 -21.37 11.27
C GLU A 3 -22.64 -20.54 10.20
N MET A 4 -23.50 -19.63 10.61
CA MET A 4 -24.27 -18.77 9.71
C MET A 4 -24.39 -17.39 10.35
N ALA A 5 -24.31 -16.35 9.51
CA ALA A 5 -24.59 -14.99 9.95
C ALA A 5 -26.06 -14.84 10.40
N LYS A 6 -26.32 -13.89 11.31
CA LYS A 6 -27.69 -13.59 11.77
C LYS A 6 -28.35 -12.48 10.94
N ASP A 7 -28.06 -12.47 9.65
CA ASP A 7 -28.68 -11.63 8.63
C ASP A 7 -29.95 -12.28 8.04
N GLU A 8 -30.56 -11.67 7.05
CA GLU A 8 -31.79 -12.17 6.45
C GLU A 8 -31.60 -13.53 5.75
N GLU A 9 -30.43 -13.74 5.09
CA GLU A 9 -30.13 -15.02 4.45
C GLU A 9 -29.89 -16.13 5.47
N GLY A 10 -29.13 -15.85 6.52
CA GLY A 10 -28.89 -16.79 7.62
C GLY A 10 -30.17 -17.13 8.37
N LYS A 11 -31.09 -16.17 8.59
CA LYS A 11 -32.39 -16.41 9.16
C LYS A 11 -33.25 -17.32 8.28
N ALA A 12 -33.26 -17.09 6.96
CA ALA A 12 -33.99 -17.94 6.02
C ALA A 12 -33.45 -19.38 6.02
N LYS A 13 -32.11 -19.55 5.98
CA LYS A 13 -31.47 -20.87 6.12
C LYS A 13 -31.76 -21.53 7.45
N ALA A 14 -31.74 -20.77 8.54
CA ALA A 14 -32.10 -21.25 9.88
C ALA A 14 -33.50 -21.81 9.93
N GLN A 15 -34.49 -21.11 9.35
CA GLN A 15 -35.86 -21.58 9.27
C GLN A 15 -35.98 -22.89 8.49
N GLN A 16 -35.29 -23.01 7.33
CA GLN A 16 -35.25 -24.23 6.55
C GLN A 16 -34.68 -25.41 7.35
N LEU A 17 -33.55 -25.18 8.04
CA LEU A 17 -32.92 -26.21 8.86
C LEU A 17 -33.76 -26.69 10.00
N LEU A 18 -34.57 -25.82 10.65
CA LEU A 18 -35.49 -26.18 11.73
C LEU A 18 -36.63 -27.07 11.28
N THR A 19 -36.91 -27.19 9.96
CA THR A 19 -37.90 -28.15 9.45
C THR A 19 -37.37 -29.58 9.51
N ILE A 20 -36.06 -29.77 9.65
CA ILE A 20 -35.42 -31.09 9.71
C ILE A 20 -35.48 -31.60 11.16
N LYS A 21 -36.10 -32.75 11.37
CA LYS A 21 -36.20 -33.37 12.69
C LYS A 21 -34.81 -33.67 13.27
N GLY A 22 -34.58 -33.21 14.50
CA GLY A 22 -33.32 -33.41 15.22
C GLY A 22 -32.28 -32.28 15.05
N VAL A 23 -32.58 -31.28 14.20
CA VAL A 23 -31.72 -30.09 14.12
C VAL A 23 -32.03 -29.13 15.29
N LYS A 24 -30.96 -28.65 15.92
CA LYS A 24 -31.00 -27.62 16.96
C LYS A 24 -30.09 -26.47 16.55
N LEU A 25 -30.56 -25.24 16.73
CA LEU A 25 -29.79 -24.02 16.52
C LEU A 25 -29.38 -23.42 17.85
N ASN A 26 -28.12 -23.03 17.97
CA ASN A 26 -27.61 -22.25 19.08
C ASN A 26 -27.09 -20.91 18.53
N THR A 27 -27.32 -19.83 19.29
CA THR A 27 -26.74 -18.52 18.97
C THR A 27 -25.45 -18.38 19.77
N VAL A 28 -24.35 -18.02 19.07
CA VAL A 28 -23.05 -17.75 19.66
C VAL A 28 -22.56 -16.38 19.18
N SER A 29 -21.75 -15.70 19.99
CA SER A 29 -21.06 -14.48 19.57
C SER A 29 -19.78 -14.85 18.84
N VAL A 30 -19.58 -14.26 17.66
CA VAL A 30 -18.39 -14.48 16.83
C VAL A 30 -17.80 -13.14 16.43
N ARG A 31 -16.52 -13.14 16.02
CA ARG A 31 -15.91 -11.98 15.37
C ARG A 31 -16.66 -11.67 14.07
N TYR A 32 -16.93 -10.39 13.84
CA TYR A 32 -17.56 -9.92 12.61
C TYR A 32 -16.80 -8.74 12.04
N TYR A 33 -16.59 -8.74 10.72
CA TYR A 33 -15.83 -7.74 9.99
C TYR A 33 -16.80 -6.90 9.13
N PRO A 34 -17.24 -5.73 9.61
CA PRO A 34 -18.34 -4.97 8.97
C PRO A 34 -17.96 -4.38 7.60
N TYR A 35 -16.68 -4.17 7.35
CA TYR A 35 -16.18 -3.63 6.07
C TYR A 35 -15.81 -4.72 5.05
N GLY A 36 -16.01 -5.99 5.40
CA GLY A 36 -15.81 -7.13 4.49
C GLY A 36 -14.48 -7.08 3.76
N GLU A 37 -14.53 -7.26 2.45
CA GLU A 37 -13.35 -7.30 1.58
C GLU A 37 -12.54 -6.00 1.57
N ALA A 38 -13.18 -4.84 1.77
CA ALA A 38 -12.52 -3.54 1.72
C ALA A 38 -11.42 -3.38 2.80
N ALA A 39 -11.55 -4.08 3.95
CA ALA A 39 -10.60 -3.96 5.05
C ALA A 39 -9.84 -5.25 5.38
N SER A 40 -10.12 -6.36 4.69
CA SER A 40 -9.61 -7.69 5.07
C SER A 40 -8.09 -7.79 5.16
N HIS A 41 -7.37 -7.13 4.24
CA HIS A 41 -5.90 -7.14 4.27
C HIS A 41 -5.33 -6.28 5.40
N VAL A 42 -6.09 -5.31 5.95
CA VAL A 42 -5.71 -4.50 7.11
C VAL A 42 -6.09 -5.21 8.40
N THR A 43 -7.38 -5.54 8.55
CA THR A 43 -7.88 -6.19 9.77
C THR A 43 -7.33 -7.60 9.93
N GLY A 44 -7.16 -8.32 8.83
CA GLY A 44 -6.85 -9.74 8.86
C GLY A 44 -8.09 -10.57 9.18
N TYR A 45 -7.86 -11.79 9.67
CA TYR A 45 -8.93 -12.72 10.05
C TYR A 45 -8.49 -13.63 11.18
N LEU A 46 -9.46 -14.16 11.90
CA LEU A 46 -9.30 -15.21 12.90
C LEU A 46 -9.54 -16.59 12.27
N GLN A 47 -8.84 -17.57 12.78
CA GLN A 47 -9.03 -18.98 12.43
C GLN A 47 -8.80 -19.85 13.66
N GLN A 48 -9.42 -21.02 13.70
CA GLN A 48 -9.19 -21.99 14.78
C GLN A 48 -7.72 -22.38 14.84
N VAL A 49 -7.18 -22.49 16.05
CA VAL A 49 -5.81 -22.97 16.29
C VAL A 49 -5.62 -24.38 15.74
N ASN A 50 -4.41 -24.65 15.28
CA ASN A 50 -3.97 -26.00 14.89
C ASN A 50 -2.97 -26.55 15.90
N ALA A 51 -2.51 -27.78 15.69
CA ALA A 51 -1.57 -28.45 16.59
C ALA A 51 -0.20 -27.74 16.70
N GLU A 52 0.22 -27.02 15.65
CA GLU A 52 1.46 -26.23 15.65
C GLU A 52 1.29 -24.96 16.47
N ASP A 53 0.15 -24.26 16.34
CA ASP A 53 -0.18 -23.10 17.17
C ASP A 53 -0.15 -23.44 18.64
N LEU A 54 -0.78 -24.56 19.04
CA LEU A 54 -0.79 -25.02 20.44
C LEU A 54 0.61 -25.33 20.99
N LYS A 55 1.52 -25.82 20.13
CA LYS A 55 2.92 -26.04 20.52
C LYS A 55 3.67 -24.72 20.68
N LYS A 56 3.50 -23.79 19.73
CA LYS A 56 4.17 -22.48 19.70
C LYS A 56 3.73 -21.60 20.86
N HIS A 57 2.43 -21.60 21.15
CA HIS A 57 1.80 -20.76 22.18
C HIS A 57 1.47 -21.54 23.48
N LYS A 58 2.35 -22.49 23.82
CA LYS A 58 2.21 -23.30 25.03
C LYS A 58 2.15 -22.41 26.27
N ASN A 59 1.16 -22.63 27.13
CA ASN A 59 0.89 -21.86 28.37
C ASN A 59 0.34 -20.44 28.16
N GLU A 60 0.00 -20.04 26.93
CA GLU A 60 -0.64 -18.75 26.64
C GLU A 60 -2.20 -18.82 26.69
N GLY A 61 -2.74 -19.92 27.19
CA GLY A 61 -4.17 -20.08 27.43
C GLY A 61 -4.99 -20.52 26.21
N TYR A 62 -4.36 -20.98 25.13
CA TYR A 62 -5.07 -21.57 23.99
C TYR A 62 -5.51 -22.99 24.26
N SER A 63 -6.71 -23.32 23.75
CA SER A 63 -7.27 -24.66 23.68
C SER A 63 -7.53 -25.03 22.20
N GLU A 64 -7.86 -26.29 21.94
CA GLU A 64 -8.18 -26.75 20.56
C GLU A 64 -9.34 -25.99 19.90
N THR A 65 -10.19 -25.34 20.68
CA THR A 65 -11.34 -24.56 20.19
C THR A 65 -11.07 -23.05 20.13
N SER A 66 -9.89 -22.59 20.54
CA SER A 66 -9.54 -21.18 20.51
C SER A 66 -9.38 -20.68 19.08
N LEU A 67 -9.65 -19.39 18.88
CA LEU A 67 -9.33 -18.66 17.65
C LEU A 67 -8.00 -17.94 17.82
N ILE A 68 -7.28 -17.72 16.70
CA ILE A 68 -6.02 -16.97 16.67
C ILE A 68 -5.97 -16.11 15.41
N GLY A 69 -5.42 -14.91 15.51
CA GLY A 69 -5.19 -14.02 14.37
C GLY A 69 -4.18 -14.56 13.38
N ARG A 70 -4.53 -14.60 12.10
CA ARG A 70 -3.67 -15.16 11.04
C ARG A 70 -2.95 -14.10 10.22
N SER A 71 -3.52 -12.91 10.12
CA SER A 71 -2.95 -11.81 9.34
C SER A 71 -3.44 -10.47 9.88
N GLY A 72 -2.91 -9.37 9.31
CA GLY A 72 -3.36 -8.02 9.62
C GLY A 72 -3.23 -7.65 11.10
N ILE A 73 -4.11 -6.79 11.56
CA ILE A 73 -4.19 -6.32 12.95
C ILE A 73 -4.53 -7.48 13.89
N GLU A 74 -5.40 -8.41 13.48
CA GLU A 74 -5.72 -9.59 14.31
C GLU A 74 -4.47 -10.39 14.69
N ALA A 75 -3.52 -10.55 13.76
CA ALA A 75 -2.27 -11.26 14.07
C ALA A 75 -1.23 -10.36 14.77
N ALA A 76 -1.12 -9.10 14.39
CA ALA A 76 -0.13 -8.18 14.94
C ALA A 76 -0.41 -7.83 16.40
N TYR A 77 -1.68 -7.77 16.79
CA TYR A 77 -2.14 -7.41 18.13
C TYR A 77 -2.90 -8.55 18.83
N GLU A 78 -2.64 -9.79 18.45
CA GLU A 78 -3.28 -10.99 19.03
C GLU A 78 -3.22 -10.98 20.56
N ALA A 79 -2.08 -10.64 21.16
CA ALA A 79 -1.89 -10.63 22.61
C ALA A 79 -2.80 -9.61 23.33
N ASP A 80 -3.10 -8.49 22.68
CA ASP A 80 -4.00 -7.45 23.21
C ASP A 80 -5.46 -7.77 22.95
N LEU A 81 -5.79 -8.30 21.75
CA LEU A 81 -7.16 -8.55 21.31
C LEU A 81 -7.78 -9.81 21.94
N LYS A 82 -6.95 -10.82 22.28
CA LYS A 82 -7.41 -12.14 22.73
C LYS A 82 -8.13 -12.11 24.09
N GLY A 83 -7.64 -11.32 25.06
CA GLY A 83 -8.09 -11.38 26.44
C GLY A 83 -7.68 -12.67 27.17
N THR A 84 -8.35 -12.97 28.28
CA THR A 84 -8.08 -14.15 29.09
C THR A 84 -9.37 -14.87 29.46
N ASP A 85 -9.44 -16.16 29.19
CA ASP A 85 -10.62 -16.97 29.53
C ASP A 85 -10.82 -17.10 31.04
N GLY A 86 -12.05 -16.91 31.47
CA GLY A 86 -12.49 -17.26 32.81
C GLY A 86 -12.53 -18.77 33.02
N LYS A 87 -12.43 -19.21 34.27
CA LYS A 87 -12.54 -20.62 34.66
C LYS A 87 -13.29 -20.76 35.97
N GLU A 88 -14.12 -21.78 36.07
CA GLU A 88 -14.84 -22.11 37.31
C GLU A 88 -14.58 -23.58 37.68
N ILE A 89 -14.38 -23.83 38.95
CA ILE A 89 -14.40 -25.16 39.53
C ILE A 89 -15.72 -25.29 40.24
N ILE A 90 -16.57 -26.20 39.75
CA ILE A 90 -17.95 -26.38 40.24
C ILE A 90 -18.17 -27.83 40.71
N ILE A 91 -19.06 -27.99 41.67
CA ILE A 91 -19.65 -29.27 42.04
C ILE A 91 -21.00 -29.38 41.39
N ILE A 92 -21.24 -30.46 40.67
CA ILE A 92 -22.54 -30.78 40.06
C ILE A 92 -23.12 -32.07 40.65
N ASP A 93 -24.44 -32.17 40.70
CA ASP A 93 -25.16 -33.41 41.12
C ASP A 93 -25.21 -34.42 39.93
N LYS A 94 -25.79 -35.59 40.21
CA LYS A 94 -25.96 -36.67 39.21
C LYS A 94 -26.83 -36.29 37.99
N ASN A 95 -27.53 -35.18 38.06
CA ASN A 95 -28.38 -34.65 36.98
C ASN A 95 -27.71 -33.45 36.29
N ASN A 96 -26.42 -33.22 36.50
CA ASN A 96 -25.63 -32.06 35.99
C ASN A 96 -26.12 -30.69 36.50
N LYS A 97 -26.85 -30.65 37.66
CA LYS A 97 -27.25 -29.40 38.27
C LYS A 97 -26.10 -28.89 39.19
N LEU A 98 -25.83 -27.56 39.05
CA LEU A 98 -24.86 -26.88 39.91
C LEU A 98 -25.26 -27.01 41.38
N VAL A 99 -24.35 -27.52 42.21
CA VAL A 99 -24.49 -27.63 43.67
C VAL A 99 -23.74 -26.50 44.33
N GLU A 100 -22.47 -26.29 43.94
CA GLU A 100 -21.59 -25.30 44.55
C GLU A 100 -20.51 -24.87 43.56
N THR A 101 -20.09 -23.60 43.62
CA THR A 101 -18.91 -23.08 42.94
C THR A 101 -17.74 -22.95 43.92
N LEU A 102 -16.73 -23.75 43.75
CA LEU A 102 -15.55 -23.81 44.67
C LEU A 102 -14.55 -22.68 44.41
N ALA A 103 -14.35 -22.33 43.13
CA ALA A 103 -13.43 -21.27 42.74
C ALA A 103 -13.81 -20.70 41.39
N THR A 104 -13.56 -19.40 41.20
CA THR A 104 -13.81 -18.67 39.94
C THR A 104 -12.59 -17.84 39.61
N LYS A 105 -12.05 -17.99 38.38
CA LYS A 105 -11.18 -17.02 37.74
C LYS A 105 -12.06 -16.20 36.78
N LYS A 106 -12.11 -14.88 36.96
CA LYS A 106 -12.88 -13.99 36.10
C LYS A 106 -12.32 -13.96 34.69
N VAL A 107 -13.20 -13.79 33.71
CA VAL A 107 -12.85 -13.46 32.33
C VAL A 107 -12.27 -12.05 32.27
N GLU A 108 -11.26 -11.85 31.44
CA GLU A 108 -10.72 -10.54 31.09
C GLU A 108 -10.88 -10.36 29.59
N ASN A 109 -11.65 -9.34 29.18
CA ASN A 109 -11.80 -9.03 27.76
C ASN A 109 -10.49 -8.51 27.17
N GLY A 110 -10.30 -8.76 25.88
CA GLY A 110 -9.22 -8.14 25.12
C GLY A 110 -9.40 -6.61 25.05
N LYS A 111 -8.34 -5.94 24.65
CA LYS A 111 -8.32 -4.48 24.48
C LYS A 111 -8.96 -4.08 23.15
N ASP A 112 -9.53 -2.91 23.09
CA ASP A 112 -9.91 -2.27 21.84
C ASP A 112 -8.68 -1.66 21.16
N ILE A 113 -8.51 -1.91 19.87
CA ILE A 113 -7.46 -1.30 19.05
C ILE A 113 -8.09 -0.29 18.10
N LYS A 114 -7.73 0.97 18.24
CA LYS A 114 -8.23 2.05 17.40
C LYS A 114 -7.25 2.35 16.27
N LEU A 115 -7.73 2.24 15.03
CA LEU A 115 -6.93 2.50 13.84
C LEU A 115 -7.11 3.94 13.35
N THR A 116 -6.13 4.43 12.59
CA THR A 116 -6.15 5.73 11.91
C THR A 116 -7.00 5.74 10.63
N ILE A 117 -7.50 4.57 10.23
CA ILE A 117 -8.25 4.37 8.98
C ILE A 117 -9.53 5.20 8.96
N ASP A 118 -9.68 5.99 7.90
CA ASP A 118 -10.94 6.59 7.49
C ASP A 118 -11.74 5.53 6.70
N ALA A 119 -12.81 5.03 7.31
CA ALA A 119 -13.56 3.90 6.76
C ALA A 119 -14.24 4.22 5.43
N ASP A 120 -14.65 5.46 5.20
CA ASP A 120 -15.31 5.86 3.95
C ASP A 120 -14.28 5.96 2.81
N LEU A 121 -13.09 6.52 3.08
CA LEU A 121 -11.99 6.57 2.11
C LEU A 121 -11.50 5.15 1.78
N GLN A 122 -11.36 4.28 2.79
CA GLN A 122 -11.01 2.87 2.61
C GLN A 122 -11.98 2.17 1.66
N GLN A 123 -13.29 2.31 1.92
CA GLN A 123 -14.34 1.70 1.09
C GLN A 123 -14.40 2.31 -0.31
N SER A 124 -14.22 3.63 -0.43
CA SER A 124 -14.22 4.32 -1.72
C SER A 124 -13.08 3.84 -2.61
N LEU A 125 -11.85 3.77 -2.08
CA LEU A 125 -10.70 3.23 -2.80
C LEU A 125 -10.88 1.75 -3.16
N TYR A 126 -11.39 0.94 -2.23
CA TYR A 126 -11.70 -0.45 -2.52
C TYR A 126 -12.69 -0.59 -3.67
N LYS A 127 -13.82 0.10 -3.61
CA LYS A 127 -14.90 0.05 -4.62
C LYS A 127 -14.38 0.43 -6.01
N GLU A 128 -13.50 1.42 -6.07
CA GLU A 128 -12.97 1.92 -7.35
C GLU A 128 -12.05 0.89 -8.02
N TYR A 129 -11.20 0.20 -7.24
CA TYR A 129 -10.20 -0.72 -7.76
C TYR A 129 -10.50 -2.20 -7.51
N GLN A 130 -11.67 -2.58 -7.01
CA GLN A 130 -11.99 -3.94 -6.56
C GLN A 130 -11.76 -5.05 -7.60
N ASN A 131 -11.86 -4.70 -8.89
CA ASN A 131 -11.67 -5.62 -10.01
C ASN A 131 -10.22 -5.63 -10.54
N ASP A 132 -9.35 -4.79 -9.97
CA ASP A 132 -7.96 -4.64 -10.37
C ASP A 132 -7.03 -5.34 -9.41
N LYS A 133 -5.85 -5.72 -9.91
CA LYS A 133 -4.71 -6.07 -9.07
C LYS A 133 -4.03 -4.77 -8.64
N SER A 134 -4.41 -4.21 -7.47
CA SER A 134 -3.93 -2.90 -7.05
C SER A 134 -3.52 -2.82 -5.59
N ALA A 135 -2.73 -1.80 -5.27
CA ALA A 135 -2.49 -1.33 -3.91
C ALA A 135 -2.69 0.17 -3.84
N SER A 136 -3.51 0.63 -2.88
CA SER A 136 -3.71 2.05 -2.59
C SER A 136 -3.33 2.35 -1.15
N VAL A 137 -2.56 3.41 -0.96
CA VAL A 137 -2.13 3.95 0.34
C VAL A 137 -2.56 5.40 0.40
N ALA A 138 -3.45 5.73 1.33
CA ALA A 138 -3.78 7.12 1.66
C ALA A 138 -3.21 7.46 3.03
N MET A 139 -2.56 8.61 3.16
CA MET A 139 -1.97 9.05 4.42
C MET A 139 -2.09 10.57 4.60
N ASN A 140 -2.05 10.99 5.84
CA ASN A 140 -1.78 12.37 6.17
C ASN A 140 -0.26 12.61 6.07
N PRO A 141 0.23 13.39 5.10
CA PRO A 141 1.67 13.55 4.88
C PRO A 141 2.39 14.30 6.03
N LYS A 142 1.64 15.05 6.88
CA LYS A 142 2.20 15.81 7.99
C LYS A 142 2.38 14.95 9.24
N THR A 143 1.45 14.03 9.49
CA THR A 143 1.42 13.25 10.74
C THR A 143 1.87 11.80 10.56
N GLY A 144 1.80 11.26 9.34
CA GLY A 144 2.08 9.86 9.05
C GLY A 144 0.89 8.92 9.26
N GLU A 145 -0.28 9.43 9.70
CA GLU A 145 -1.51 8.64 9.84
C GLU A 145 -1.88 7.99 8.52
N ILE A 146 -2.03 6.67 8.53
CA ILE A 146 -2.57 5.93 7.38
C ILE A 146 -4.08 6.03 7.40
N LEU A 147 -4.63 6.77 6.44
CA LEU A 147 -6.07 7.01 6.29
C LEU A 147 -6.78 5.90 5.51
N ALA A 148 -6.07 5.24 4.59
CA ALA A 148 -6.55 4.04 3.91
C ALA A 148 -5.39 3.16 3.47
N LEU A 149 -5.62 1.84 3.47
CA LEU A 149 -4.62 0.84 3.06
C LEU A 149 -5.36 -0.31 2.38
N VAL A 150 -5.42 -0.28 1.06
CA VAL A 150 -6.25 -1.17 0.24
C VAL A 150 -5.38 -2.08 -0.61
N SER A 151 -5.74 -3.35 -0.68
CA SER A 151 -5.18 -4.33 -1.62
C SER A 151 -6.35 -5.02 -2.35
N THR A 152 -6.31 -5.05 -3.66
CA THR A 152 -7.37 -5.64 -4.50
C THR A 152 -6.80 -6.58 -5.58
N PRO A 153 -7.60 -7.55 -6.07
CA PRO A 153 -8.84 -7.97 -5.45
C PRO A 153 -8.61 -8.48 -4.03
N SER A 154 -9.66 -8.64 -3.25
CA SER A 154 -9.58 -9.01 -1.84
C SER A 154 -10.45 -10.24 -1.52
N PHE A 155 -10.55 -10.59 -0.26
CA PHE A 155 -11.33 -11.70 0.26
C PHE A 155 -12.18 -11.23 1.44
N SER A 156 -13.24 -11.96 1.78
CA SER A 156 -14.02 -11.67 2.98
C SER A 156 -13.40 -12.35 4.21
N SER A 157 -13.00 -11.56 5.21
CA SER A 157 -12.54 -12.10 6.49
C SER A 157 -13.66 -12.86 7.23
N ASN A 158 -14.94 -12.53 6.96
CA ASN A 158 -16.08 -13.22 7.54
C ASN A 158 -16.17 -14.68 7.08
N ASP A 159 -15.72 -14.99 5.85
CA ASP A 159 -15.78 -16.36 5.33
C ASP A 159 -14.85 -17.32 6.09
N PHE A 160 -13.77 -16.79 6.68
CA PHE A 160 -12.90 -17.57 7.58
C PHE A 160 -13.59 -17.88 8.94
N ILE A 161 -14.54 -17.06 9.36
CA ILE A 161 -15.34 -17.29 10.56
C ILE A 161 -16.45 -18.30 10.27
N PHE A 162 -17.18 -18.12 9.16
CA PHE A 162 -18.34 -18.96 8.80
C PHE A 162 -17.92 -20.27 8.12
N GLY A 163 -16.66 -20.38 7.72
CA GLY A 163 -16.09 -21.56 7.07
C GLY A 163 -16.38 -21.62 5.57
N PHE A 164 -15.42 -22.18 4.84
CA PHE A 164 -15.51 -22.43 3.41
C PHE A 164 -15.98 -23.86 3.13
N SER A 165 -16.77 -24.06 2.10
CA SER A 165 -16.83 -25.35 1.42
C SER A 165 -15.50 -25.62 0.69
N SER A 166 -15.23 -26.89 0.37
CA SER A 166 -14.02 -27.22 -0.40
C SER A 166 -13.97 -26.51 -1.76
N ALA A 167 -15.13 -26.32 -2.40
CA ALA A 167 -15.22 -25.64 -3.70
C ALA A 167 -14.94 -24.13 -3.57
N GLU A 168 -15.50 -23.44 -2.55
CA GLU A 168 -15.24 -22.03 -2.28
C GLU A 168 -13.76 -21.77 -1.94
N TRP A 169 -13.18 -22.64 -1.11
CA TRP A 169 -11.76 -22.55 -0.78
C TRP A 169 -10.86 -22.74 -2.00
N GLN A 170 -11.16 -23.74 -2.84
CA GLN A 170 -10.42 -24.00 -4.07
C GLN A 170 -10.55 -22.81 -5.02
N ALA A 171 -11.75 -22.28 -5.25
CA ALA A 171 -11.96 -21.11 -6.09
C ALA A 171 -11.15 -19.90 -5.63
N LEU A 172 -11.09 -19.63 -4.32
CA LEU A 172 -10.31 -18.53 -3.76
C LEU A 172 -8.79 -18.72 -3.95
N ASN A 173 -8.28 -19.94 -3.79
CA ASN A 173 -6.85 -20.24 -3.95
C ASN A 173 -6.41 -20.26 -5.43
N ASP A 174 -7.27 -20.75 -6.31
CA ASP A 174 -6.97 -20.92 -7.73
C ASP A 174 -7.25 -19.68 -8.55
N ASP A 175 -7.85 -18.64 -7.96
CA ASP A 175 -8.13 -17.37 -8.63
C ASP A 175 -6.83 -16.77 -9.19
N ALA A 176 -6.80 -16.56 -10.50
CA ALA A 176 -5.66 -15.98 -11.22
C ALA A 176 -5.30 -14.55 -10.75
N ASN A 177 -6.27 -13.83 -10.21
CA ASN A 177 -6.07 -12.49 -9.68
C ASN A 177 -5.50 -12.46 -8.25
N LYS A 178 -5.38 -13.64 -7.60
CA LYS A 178 -4.73 -13.83 -6.31
C LYS A 178 -5.28 -12.89 -5.20
N PRO A 179 -6.56 -13.01 -4.83
CA PRO A 179 -7.19 -12.14 -3.84
C PRO A 179 -6.57 -12.25 -2.43
N LEU A 180 -5.93 -13.38 -2.10
CA LEU A 180 -5.20 -13.56 -0.84
C LEU A 180 -3.85 -12.82 -0.79
N THR A 181 -3.37 -12.29 -1.92
CA THR A 181 -2.10 -11.56 -1.97
C THR A 181 -2.27 -10.15 -1.45
N ASN A 182 -1.56 -9.84 -0.36
CA ASN A 182 -1.50 -8.48 0.17
C ASN A 182 -0.52 -7.63 -0.66
N ARG A 183 -1.06 -6.79 -1.56
CA ARG A 183 -0.25 -6.00 -2.50
C ARG A 183 0.42 -4.79 -1.86
N PHE A 184 -0.16 -4.16 -0.85
CA PHE A 184 0.53 -3.07 -0.16
C PHE A 184 1.74 -3.54 0.66
N ARG A 185 1.84 -4.84 0.96
CA ARG A 185 3.03 -5.44 1.56
C ARG A 185 4.16 -5.60 0.55
N GLY A 186 3.85 -5.76 -0.74
CA GLY A 186 4.78 -6.04 -1.82
C GLY A 186 5.68 -4.85 -2.19
N THR A 187 6.60 -5.10 -3.11
CA THR A 187 7.44 -4.08 -3.74
C THR A 187 7.34 -4.18 -5.24
N TYR A 188 7.32 -3.04 -5.93
CA TYR A 188 7.03 -2.94 -7.37
C TYR A 188 7.97 -1.93 -8.03
N ILE A 189 8.20 -2.09 -9.33
CA ILE A 189 8.95 -1.12 -10.14
C ILE A 189 8.16 0.20 -10.16
N PRO A 190 8.76 1.32 -9.68
CA PRO A 190 8.03 2.58 -9.52
C PRO A 190 7.83 3.35 -10.83
N GLY A 191 8.64 3.07 -11.86
CA GLY A 191 8.65 3.84 -13.09
C GLY A 191 8.81 5.33 -12.82
N SER A 192 8.15 6.16 -13.60
CA SER A 192 8.24 7.63 -13.51
C SER A 192 7.85 8.24 -12.16
N SER A 193 7.27 7.45 -11.22
CA SER A 193 7.08 7.91 -9.84
C SER A 193 8.40 8.14 -9.11
N MET A 194 9.52 7.61 -9.63
CA MET A 194 10.86 7.85 -9.06
C MET A 194 11.44 9.21 -9.42
N LYS A 195 11.02 9.83 -10.52
CA LYS A 195 11.63 11.05 -11.07
C LYS A 195 11.74 12.23 -10.09
N PRO A 196 10.71 12.59 -9.31
CA PRO A 196 10.84 13.65 -8.31
C PRO A 196 11.87 13.34 -7.23
N ILE A 197 12.03 12.05 -6.88
CA ILE A 197 13.02 11.59 -5.91
C ILE A 197 14.43 11.72 -6.49
N THR A 198 14.64 11.28 -7.72
CA THR A 198 15.90 11.45 -8.44
C THR A 198 16.27 12.94 -8.58
N ALA A 199 15.29 13.78 -8.91
CA ALA A 199 15.46 15.24 -8.98
C ALA A 199 15.93 15.82 -7.64
N ALA A 200 15.27 15.45 -6.55
CA ALA A 200 15.62 15.90 -5.21
C ALA A 200 17.04 15.49 -4.83
N ILE A 201 17.43 14.24 -5.09
CA ILE A 201 18.81 13.75 -4.84
C ILE A 201 19.83 14.57 -5.67
N GLY A 202 19.51 14.86 -6.92
CA GLY A 202 20.36 15.64 -7.81
C GLY A 202 20.57 17.09 -7.33
N LEU A 203 19.49 17.74 -6.90
CA LEU A 203 19.55 19.09 -6.32
C LEU A 203 20.33 19.11 -5.00
N GLU A 204 20.05 18.22 -4.06
CA GLU A 204 20.75 18.13 -2.77
C GLU A 204 22.24 17.82 -2.91
N SER A 205 22.64 17.09 -3.94
CA SER A 205 24.03 16.78 -4.23
C SER A 205 24.72 17.84 -5.09
N ASN A 206 24.02 18.91 -5.50
CA ASN A 206 24.51 19.97 -6.43
C ASN A 206 25.05 19.37 -7.74
N LYS A 207 24.40 18.32 -8.25
CA LYS A 207 24.77 17.65 -9.49
C LYS A 207 23.86 18.00 -10.67
N ILE A 208 22.73 18.63 -10.40
CA ILE A 208 21.76 19.07 -11.40
C ILE A 208 21.57 20.58 -11.23
N ASP A 209 21.73 21.32 -12.32
CA ASP A 209 21.22 22.69 -12.43
C ASP A 209 19.74 22.60 -12.89
N PRO A 210 18.78 23.03 -12.09
CA PRO A 210 17.36 22.91 -12.44
C PRO A 210 16.95 23.72 -13.67
N ASP A 211 17.70 24.75 -14.01
CA ASP A 211 17.38 25.67 -15.11
C ASP A 211 18.13 25.30 -16.42
N GLU A 212 19.05 24.33 -16.35
CA GLU A 212 19.76 23.84 -17.54
C GLU A 212 18.82 23.17 -18.54
N ASP A 213 18.89 23.60 -19.80
CA ASP A 213 18.15 22.97 -20.91
C ASP A 213 19.00 21.85 -21.53
N PHE A 214 18.64 20.61 -21.26
CA PHE A 214 19.29 19.44 -21.85
C PHE A 214 19.00 19.25 -23.34
N GLY A 215 18.11 20.07 -23.90
CA GLY A 215 17.63 19.94 -25.26
C GLY A 215 16.65 18.77 -25.43
N ALA A 216 15.62 19.00 -26.22
CA ALA A 216 14.62 17.97 -26.49
C ALA A 216 15.18 16.87 -27.39
N LYS A 217 15.18 15.61 -26.90
CA LYS A 217 15.61 14.42 -27.65
C LYS A 217 14.67 13.26 -27.36
N ASP A 218 14.26 12.58 -28.40
CA ASP A 218 13.37 11.40 -28.27
C ASP A 218 14.09 10.16 -27.78
N LYS A 219 15.40 10.10 -27.93
CA LYS A 219 16.27 9.01 -27.46
C LYS A 219 17.65 9.50 -27.03
N TRP A 220 18.24 8.76 -26.11
CA TRP A 220 19.58 9.04 -25.58
C TRP A 220 20.32 7.76 -25.19
N GLN A 221 21.63 7.75 -25.36
CA GLN A 221 22.57 6.80 -24.78
C GLN A 221 23.79 7.56 -24.29
N LYS A 222 24.47 7.08 -23.27
CA LYS A 222 25.66 7.73 -22.71
C LYS A 222 26.79 7.79 -23.73
N ASP A 223 27.11 6.65 -24.33
CA ASP A 223 28.10 6.49 -25.35
C ASP A 223 27.96 5.17 -26.13
N SER A 224 28.82 4.90 -27.06
CA SER A 224 28.79 3.73 -27.93
C SER A 224 28.99 2.39 -27.19
N SER A 225 29.47 2.38 -25.95
CA SER A 225 29.60 1.15 -25.15
C SER A 225 28.28 0.49 -24.84
N TRP A 226 27.17 1.25 -24.91
CA TRP A 226 25.80 0.74 -24.74
C TRP A 226 25.26 -0.01 -25.97
N GLY A 227 26.00 -0.01 -27.09
CA GLY A 227 25.57 -0.67 -28.32
C GLY A 227 24.26 -0.14 -28.85
N ASN A 228 23.25 -1.01 -28.94
CA ASN A 228 21.91 -0.65 -29.41
C ASN A 228 20.95 -0.26 -28.27
N TYR A 229 21.42 -0.15 -27.04
CA TYR A 229 20.57 0.28 -25.92
C TYR A 229 20.43 1.80 -25.92
N TYR A 230 19.19 2.28 -25.90
CA TYR A 230 18.80 3.68 -25.81
C TYR A 230 17.69 3.87 -24.81
N VAL A 231 17.78 4.90 -23.99
CA VAL A 231 16.62 5.41 -23.24
C VAL A 231 15.77 6.24 -24.20
N THR A 232 14.45 5.99 -24.19
CA THR A 232 13.49 6.69 -25.04
C THR A 232 12.47 7.44 -24.20
N THR A 233 11.92 8.51 -24.74
CA THR A 233 10.82 9.27 -24.13
C THR A 233 9.67 9.46 -25.11
N LEU A 234 8.45 9.55 -24.60
CA LEU A 234 7.27 9.86 -25.41
C LEU A 234 7.10 11.37 -25.61
N HIS A 235 7.61 12.17 -24.68
CA HIS A 235 7.48 13.61 -24.66
C HIS A 235 8.85 14.24 -24.41
N ALA A 236 9.35 15.00 -25.36
CA ALA A 236 10.58 15.76 -25.26
C ALA A 236 10.24 17.27 -25.17
N PRO A 237 10.11 17.83 -23.95
CA PRO A 237 9.68 19.21 -23.77
C PRO A 237 10.72 20.23 -24.25
N LYS A 238 10.28 21.47 -24.49
CA LYS A 238 11.12 22.61 -24.83
C LYS A 238 10.72 23.83 -23.98
N PRO A 239 11.61 24.39 -23.13
CA PRO A 239 12.94 23.84 -22.80
C PRO A 239 12.84 22.50 -22.06
N ASN A 240 13.88 21.66 -22.16
CA ASN A 240 13.99 20.40 -21.44
C ASN A 240 14.79 20.61 -20.15
N ASN A 241 14.22 21.36 -19.22
CA ASN A 241 14.74 21.63 -17.89
C ASN A 241 14.04 20.74 -16.84
N LEU A 242 14.50 20.79 -15.58
CA LEU A 242 13.98 19.96 -14.50
C LEU A 242 12.45 20.05 -14.35
N ASN A 243 11.91 21.28 -14.36
CA ASN A 243 10.47 21.50 -14.17
C ASN A 243 9.66 20.79 -15.26
N ASN A 244 9.98 21.04 -16.51
CA ASN A 244 9.28 20.47 -17.66
C ASN A 244 9.49 18.94 -17.74
N ALA A 245 10.69 18.45 -17.37
CA ALA A 245 10.96 17.02 -17.34
C ALA A 245 10.11 16.26 -16.30
N ILE A 246 9.75 16.90 -15.19
CA ILE A 246 8.81 16.34 -14.20
C ILE A 246 7.38 16.42 -14.74
N ILE A 247 6.93 17.58 -15.25
CA ILE A 247 5.56 17.82 -15.74
C ILE A 247 5.19 16.83 -16.85
N TYR A 248 6.04 16.73 -17.86
CA TYR A 248 5.80 15.89 -19.04
C TYR A 248 6.44 14.50 -18.94
N SER A 249 7.05 14.21 -17.79
CA SER A 249 7.58 12.87 -17.46
C SER A 249 8.67 12.36 -18.41
N ASP A 250 9.67 13.20 -18.75
CA ASP A 250 10.74 12.87 -19.68
C ASP A 250 11.74 11.83 -19.10
N ASN A 251 11.85 10.65 -19.73
CA ASN A 251 12.82 9.62 -19.33
C ASN A 251 14.24 9.99 -19.70
N VAL A 252 14.45 10.63 -20.86
CA VAL A 252 15.79 10.99 -21.37
C VAL A 252 16.46 11.99 -20.44
N TYR A 253 15.69 13.00 -19.99
CA TYR A 253 16.19 13.94 -18.98
C TYR A 253 16.68 13.19 -17.73
N PHE A 254 15.88 12.32 -17.17
CA PHE A 254 16.19 11.65 -15.89
C PHE A 254 17.28 10.58 -16.02
N ALA A 255 17.43 9.94 -17.17
CA ALA A 255 18.56 9.05 -17.44
C ALA A 255 19.90 9.81 -17.47
N ARG A 256 19.92 11.00 -18.11
CA ARG A 256 21.08 11.90 -18.13
C ARG A 256 21.37 12.43 -16.72
N ALA A 257 20.34 12.95 -16.05
CA ALA A 257 20.45 13.46 -14.69
C ALA A 257 21.05 12.42 -13.74
N ALA A 258 20.58 11.17 -13.78
CA ALA A 258 21.15 10.09 -12.96
C ALA A 258 22.63 9.83 -13.31
N SER A 259 23.00 9.89 -14.58
CA SER A 259 24.40 9.76 -15.01
C SER A 259 25.28 10.91 -14.51
N GLU A 260 24.75 12.12 -14.43
CA GLU A 260 25.45 13.31 -13.89
C GLU A 260 25.51 13.29 -12.35
N ILE A 261 24.47 12.83 -11.66
CA ILE A 261 24.47 12.60 -10.21
C ILE A 261 25.59 11.59 -9.87
N GLY A 262 25.70 10.55 -10.66
CA GLY A 262 26.64 9.46 -10.45
C GLY A 262 26.16 8.45 -9.42
N LYS A 263 26.72 7.24 -9.52
CA LYS A 263 26.32 6.08 -8.72
C LYS A 263 26.40 6.33 -7.22
N GLU A 264 27.50 6.88 -6.75
CA GLU A 264 27.75 7.08 -5.31
C GLU A 264 26.70 8.01 -4.70
N LYS A 265 26.44 9.16 -5.34
CA LYS A 265 25.46 10.13 -4.82
C LYS A 265 24.03 9.64 -4.92
N LEU A 266 23.70 8.88 -5.96
CA LEU A 266 22.38 8.29 -6.10
C LEU A 266 22.12 7.26 -5.00
N ILE A 267 23.08 6.37 -4.71
CA ILE A 267 23.00 5.38 -3.64
C ILE A 267 22.95 6.06 -2.27
N GLU A 268 23.81 7.05 -1.98
CA GLU A 268 23.73 7.84 -0.74
C GLU A 268 22.32 8.43 -0.54
N GLY A 269 21.73 8.96 -1.61
CA GLY A 269 20.34 9.47 -1.58
C GLY A 269 19.31 8.39 -1.27
N TYR A 270 19.42 7.21 -1.87
CA TYR A 270 18.52 6.09 -1.59
C TYR A 270 18.64 5.60 -0.14
N GLU A 271 19.86 5.49 0.38
CA GLU A 271 20.12 5.09 1.77
C GLU A 271 19.61 6.14 2.78
N LYS A 272 19.77 7.43 2.47
CA LYS A 272 19.17 8.53 3.26
C LYS A 272 17.66 8.40 3.33
N LEU A 273 17.01 8.01 2.24
CA LEU A 273 15.57 7.75 2.16
C LEU A 273 15.15 6.37 2.70
N LYS A 274 16.08 5.63 3.31
CA LYS A 274 15.87 4.29 3.88
C LYS A 274 15.39 3.26 2.86
N ILE A 275 15.63 3.46 1.56
CA ILE A 275 15.43 2.43 0.53
C ILE A 275 16.47 1.33 0.79
N GLY A 276 16.02 0.08 0.89
CA GLY A 276 16.83 -1.06 1.32
C GLY A 276 16.72 -1.39 2.82
N SER A 277 16.01 -0.57 3.59
CA SER A 277 15.83 -0.77 5.04
C SER A 277 14.40 -1.19 5.38
N LYS A 278 14.24 -1.77 6.57
CA LYS A 278 12.91 -2.09 7.12
C LYS A 278 12.08 -0.81 7.29
N ILE A 279 10.85 -0.84 6.83
CA ILE A 279 9.87 0.24 7.04
C ILE A 279 9.31 0.09 8.46
N PRO A 280 9.39 1.12 9.32
CA PRO A 280 8.78 1.08 10.64
C PRO A 280 7.26 1.20 10.51
N PHE A 281 6.57 0.09 10.68
CA PHE A 281 5.12 0.00 10.55
C PHE A 281 4.60 -1.21 11.32
N GLU A 282 3.38 -1.16 11.83
CA GLU A 282 2.80 -2.21 12.68
C GLU A 282 2.56 -3.51 11.90
N LEU A 283 2.23 -3.39 10.61
CA LEU A 283 2.11 -4.55 9.74
C LEU A 283 3.44 -4.83 9.02
N SER A 284 3.73 -6.10 8.79
CA SER A 284 4.95 -6.48 8.08
C SER A 284 4.89 -6.02 6.62
N LEU A 285 5.82 -5.14 6.22
CA LEU A 285 6.02 -4.67 4.85
C LEU A 285 7.37 -5.19 4.32
N ASN A 286 7.42 -5.48 3.02
CA ASN A 286 8.69 -5.80 2.36
C ASN A 286 9.51 -4.52 2.21
N ALA A 287 10.80 -4.61 2.52
CA ALA A 287 11.72 -3.50 2.29
C ALA A 287 11.86 -3.21 0.80
N SER A 288 11.85 -1.93 0.44
CA SER A 288 12.21 -1.50 -0.92
C SER A 288 13.66 -1.85 -1.23
N GLN A 289 14.01 -1.92 -2.50
CA GLN A 289 15.39 -2.16 -2.95
C GLN A 289 15.77 -1.26 -4.11
N TYR A 290 17.05 -0.96 -4.27
CA TYR A 290 17.59 -0.23 -5.42
C TYR A 290 18.52 -1.09 -6.28
N GLN A 291 18.87 -2.28 -5.82
CA GLN A 291 19.76 -3.21 -6.51
C GLN A 291 19.44 -4.64 -6.10
N ASN A 292 19.52 -5.58 -7.04
CA ASN A 292 19.45 -7.01 -6.73
C ASN A 292 20.75 -7.45 -6.02
N LYS A 293 20.60 -8.41 -5.10
CA LYS A 293 21.76 -9.01 -4.45
C LYS A 293 22.72 -9.59 -5.50
N ASP A 294 24.01 -9.32 -5.31
CA ASP A 294 25.10 -9.82 -6.15
C ASP A 294 25.08 -9.32 -7.63
N SER A 295 24.26 -8.31 -7.95
CA SER A 295 24.26 -7.68 -9.28
C SER A 295 25.25 -6.52 -9.36
N LYS A 296 25.61 -6.15 -10.61
CA LYS A 296 26.40 -4.94 -10.87
C LYS A 296 25.46 -3.74 -11.00
N PHE A 297 25.89 -2.62 -10.44
CA PHE A 297 25.25 -1.33 -10.66
C PHE A 297 26.12 -0.58 -11.68
N ASP A 298 25.91 -0.89 -12.96
CA ASP A 298 26.62 -0.30 -14.09
C ASP A 298 25.97 0.99 -14.60
N ASP A 299 26.51 1.58 -15.67
CA ASP A 299 26.02 2.84 -16.22
C ASP A 299 24.60 2.74 -16.80
N GLN A 300 24.20 1.59 -17.35
CA GLN A 300 22.83 1.38 -17.83
C GLN A 300 21.85 1.30 -16.65
N GLN A 301 22.19 0.51 -15.63
CA GLN A 301 21.42 0.43 -14.39
C GLN A 301 21.30 1.81 -13.70
N LEU A 302 22.37 2.60 -13.70
CA LEU A 302 22.37 3.96 -13.16
C LEU A 302 21.36 4.85 -13.90
N ALA A 303 21.42 4.85 -15.24
CA ALA A 303 20.51 5.63 -16.06
C ALA A 303 19.05 5.18 -15.91
N ASP A 304 18.79 3.87 -15.90
CA ASP A 304 17.46 3.28 -15.74
C ASP A 304 16.87 3.61 -14.35
N SER A 305 17.70 3.60 -13.32
CA SER A 305 17.29 3.97 -11.96
C SER A 305 16.81 5.43 -11.88
N GLY A 306 17.33 6.30 -12.72
CA GLY A 306 16.98 7.73 -12.77
C GLY A 306 15.48 7.98 -13.05
N TYR A 307 14.86 7.13 -13.87
CA TYR A 307 13.44 7.21 -14.20
C TYR A 307 12.62 6.01 -13.67
N GLY A 308 13.20 5.29 -12.69
CA GLY A 308 12.49 4.29 -11.89
C GLY A 308 12.35 2.92 -12.53
N GLN A 309 13.27 2.56 -13.42
CA GLN A 309 13.37 1.25 -14.05
C GLN A 309 14.56 0.44 -13.50
N GLY A 310 14.91 -0.63 -14.17
CA GLY A 310 16.03 -1.49 -13.80
C GLY A 310 15.69 -2.38 -12.59
N GLN A 311 16.55 -2.32 -11.56
CA GLN A 311 16.45 -3.20 -10.39
C GLN A 311 15.75 -2.54 -9.18
N LEU A 312 15.21 -1.34 -9.38
CA LEU A 312 14.55 -0.56 -8.34
C LEU A 312 13.14 -1.12 -8.07
N LEU A 313 12.86 -1.45 -6.81
CA LEU A 313 11.54 -1.88 -6.36
C LEU A 313 11.15 -1.09 -5.11
N LEU A 314 9.99 -0.43 -5.14
CA LEU A 314 9.49 0.34 -4.01
C LEU A 314 8.22 -0.25 -3.42
N ASN A 315 8.14 -0.22 -2.09
CA ASN A 315 6.91 -0.51 -1.37
C ASN A 315 5.97 0.70 -1.46
N PRO A 316 4.66 0.51 -1.72
CA PRO A 316 3.71 1.63 -1.86
C PRO A 316 3.62 2.54 -0.64
N VAL A 317 3.74 2.00 0.58
CA VAL A 317 3.74 2.80 1.82
C VAL A 317 4.99 3.66 1.92
N GLN A 318 6.16 3.10 1.58
CA GLN A 318 7.41 3.88 1.57
C GLN A 318 7.38 4.98 0.51
N LEU A 319 6.88 4.67 -0.70
CA LEU A 319 6.76 5.67 -1.76
C LEU A 319 5.85 6.83 -1.34
N ALA A 320 4.67 6.52 -0.77
CA ALA A 320 3.77 7.52 -0.22
C ALA A 320 4.46 8.39 0.86
N SER A 321 5.17 7.76 1.80
CA SER A 321 5.89 8.46 2.86
C SER A 321 6.96 9.41 2.30
N ILE A 322 7.75 8.97 1.31
CA ILE A 322 8.78 9.81 0.66
C ILE A 322 8.15 11.01 -0.04
N TYR A 323 7.02 10.83 -0.74
CA TYR A 323 6.31 11.96 -1.37
C TYR A 323 5.78 12.97 -0.36
N GLY A 324 5.48 12.54 0.86
CA GLY A 324 5.13 13.44 1.96
C GLY A 324 6.17 14.53 2.21
N ALA A 325 7.46 14.25 1.95
CA ALA A 325 8.54 15.23 2.11
C ALA A 325 8.43 16.43 1.17
N PHE A 326 7.68 16.35 0.07
CA PHE A 326 7.48 17.47 -0.86
C PHE A 326 6.39 18.45 -0.40
N VAL A 327 5.64 18.13 0.66
CA VAL A 327 4.61 18.99 1.26
C VAL A 327 4.77 19.14 2.77
N ASN A 328 5.84 18.58 3.35
CA ASN A 328 6.14 18.61 4.78
C ASN A 328 7.64 18.82 5.03
N GLU A 329 8.01 19.21 6.24
CA GLU A 329 9.42 19.27 6.68
C GLU A 329 9.89 17.86 7.13
N GLY A 330 10.47 17.08 6.22
CA GLY A 330 10.90 15.72 6.47
C GLY A 330 9.86 14.65 6.08
N ILE A 331 10.14 13.41 6.42
CA ILE A 331 9.28 12.25 6.15
C ILE A 331 8.65 11.80 7.45
N ALA A 332 7.32 11.92 7.53
CA ALA A 332 6.56 11.41 8.66
C ALA A 332 6.64 9.87 8.69
N GLN A 333 6.76 9.29 9.89
CA GLN A 333 6.69 7.84 10.04
C GLN A 333 5.26 7.38 9.82
N PRO A 334 5.01 6.43 8.89
CA PRO A 334 3.68 5.88 8.71
C PRO A 334 3.27 5.08 9.96
N TYR A 335 2.02 5.21 10.38
CA TYR A 335 1.46 4.43 11.48
C TYR A 335 -0.04 4.19 11.27
N LEU A 336 -0.53 3.09 11.85
CA LEU A 336 -1.89 2.60 11.66
C LEU A 336 -2.69 2.54 12.97
N VAL A 337 -2.03 2.38 14.11
CA VAL A 337 -2.65 2.29 15.44
C VAL A 337 -2.47 3.60 16.18
N ILE A 338 -3.58 4.20 16.64
CA ILE A 338 -3.56 5.56 17.23
C ILE A 338 -2.65 5.64 18.46
N ASP A 339 -2.66 4.60 19.29
CA ASP A 339 -1.84 4.55 20.52
C ASP A 339 -0.34 4.33 20.22
N GLU A 340 0.00 3.94 19.01
CA GLU A 340 1.38 3.75 18.52
C GLU A 340 1.90 4.98 17.75
N LYS A 341 1.22 6.12 17.83
CA LYS A 341 1.63 7.35 17.14
C LYS A 341 3.10 7.69 17.41
N PRO A 342 3.93 7.80 16.37
CA PRO A 342 5.33 8.18 16.54
C PRO A 342 5.50 9.57 17.11
N ASN A 343 6.50 9.75 18.00
CA ASN A 343 6.83 11.05 18.57
C ASN A 343 7.65 11.93 17.61
N ASP A 344 8.32 11.32 16.66
CA ASP A 344 9.26 11.97 15.75
C ASP A 344 8.99 11.59 14.28
N ALA A 345 9.49 12.44 13.38
CA ALA A 345 9.54 12.08 11.96
C ALA A 345 10.47 10.87 11.75
N TRP A 346 10.12 10.01 10.79
CA TRP A 346 10.95 8.87 10.39
C TRP A 346 12.31 9.34 9.87
N ILE A 347 12.30 10.40 9.04
CA ILE A 347 13.52 11.01 8.51
C ILE A 347 13.39 12.53 8.65
N LYS A 348 14.28 13.14 9.40
CA LYS A 348 14.41 14.60 9.57
C LYS A 348 15.34 15.16 8.51
N ASP A 349 15.17 16.42 8.15
CA ASP A 349 16.08 17.19 7.27
C ASP A 349 16.47 16.44 5.98
N VAL A 350 15.46 15.80 5.36
CA VAL A 350 15.71 14.94 4.18
C VAL A 350 16.08 15.77 2.95
N PHE A 351 15.39 16.89 2.73
CA PHE A 351 15.61 17.82 1.63
C PHE A 351 15.62 19.26 2.13
N SER A 352 16.37 20.13 1.46
CA SER A 352 16.36 21.56 1.70
C SER A 352 15.02 22.20 1.33
N LYS A 353 14.68 23.34 1.93
CA LYS A 353 13.44 24.06 1.60
C LYS A 353 13.37 24.48 0.14
N ASP A 354 14.51 24.80 -0.48
CA ASP A 354 14.57 25.15 -1.89
C ASP A 354 14.29 23.95 -2.79
N THR A 355 14.88 22.80 -2.50
CA THR A 355 14.59 21.54 -3.19
C THR A 355 13.10 21.19 -3.08
N VAL A 356 12.52 21.21 -1.87
CA VAL A 356 11.10 20.92 -1.65
C VAL A 356 10.21 21.86 -2.46
N LYS A 357 10.50 23.19 -2.43
CA LYS A 357 9.74 24.19 -3.19
C LYS A 357 9.76 23.90 -4.68
N ARG A 358 10.95 23.70 -5.28
CA ARG A 358 11.10 23.44 -6.72
C ARG A 358 10.39 22.16 -7.16
N ILE A 359 10.56 21.08 -6.40
CA ILE A 359 9.90 19.81 -6.73
C ILE A 359 8.38 19.93 -6.58
N LYS A 360 7.89 20.59 -5.51
CA LYS A 360 6.46 20.81 -5.31
C LYS A 360 5.85 21.62 -6.46
N GLU A 361 6.49 22.72 -6.89
CA GLU A 361 6.03 23.53 -8.03
C GLU A 361 5.90 22.69 -9.31
N ALA A 362 6.89 21.83 -9.60
CA ALA A 362 6.81 20.94 -10.74
C ALA A 362 5.69 19.89 -10.60
N LEU A 363 5.49 19.32 -9.39
CA LEU A 363 4.41 18.37 -9.11
C LEU A 363 3.02 19.01 -9.21
N VAL A 364 2.88 20.28 -8.84
CA VAL A 364 1.66 21.06 -9.10
C VAL A 364 1.47 21.20 -10.61
N GLY A 365 2.52 21.49 -11.38
CA GLY A 365 2.47 21.58 -12.84
C GLY A 365 2.00 20.28 -13.51
N VAL A 366 2.33 19.11 -12.97
CA VAL A 366 1.84 17.80 -13.48
C VAL A 366 0.31 17.77 -13.56
N ILE A 367 -0.37 18.46 -12.65
CA ILE A 367 -1.84 18.50 -12.57
C ILE A 367 -2.41 19.77 -13.19
N SER A 368 -1.82 20.94 -12.93
CA SER A 368 -2.37 22.23 -13.36
C SER A 368 -2.11 22.57 -14.82
N ASP A 369 -1.00 22.09 -15.41
CA ASP A 369 -0.72 22.29 -16.84
C ASP A 369 -1.68 21.45 -17.69
N SER A 370 -2.29 22.04 -18.73
CA SER A 370 -3.26 21.37 -19.59
C SER A 370 -2.68 20.15 -20.34
N ASN A 371 -1.36 20.09 -20.52
CA ASN A 371 -0.65 18.96 -21.11
C ASN A 371 0.07 18.12 -20.05
N GLY A 372 -0.08 18.45 -18.77
CA GLY A 372 0.48 17.71 -17.66
C GLY A 372 -0.10 16.29 -17.59
N THR A 373 0.74 15.32 -17.24
CA THR A 373 0.36 13.89 -17.29
C THR A 373 -0.74 13.51 -16.29
N GLY A 374 -1.00 14.33 -15.28
CA GLY A 374 -2.07 14.16 -14.29
C GLY A 374 -3.23 15.14 -14.44
N HIS A 375 -3.30 15.92 -15.54
CA HIS A 375 -4.26 17.01 -15.68
C HIS A 375 -5.74 16.58 -15.55
N SER A 376 -6.08 15.35 -15.88
CA SER A 376 -7.48 14.89 -15.82
C SER A 376 -8.10 14.92 -14.41
N ILE A 377 -7.29 15.06 -13.34
CA ILE A 377 -7.76 15.23 -11.95
C ILE A 377 -7.70 16.70 -11.47
N TYR A 378 -7.37 17.65 -12.38
CA TYR A 378 -7.28 19.08 -12.03
C TYR A 378 -8.57 19.57 -11.38
N HIS A 379 -8.43 20.38 -10.35
CA HIS A 379 -9.52 21.04 -9.65
C HIS A 379 -9.24 22.52 -9.49
N GLN A 380 -10.25 23.36 -9.73
CA GLN A 380 -10.08 24.82 -9.71
C GLN A 380 -9.89 25.36 -8.29
N ASP A 381 -10.57 24.77 -7.31
CA ASP A 381 -10.64 25.30 -5.94
C ASP A 381 -9.62 24.66 -4.97
N ILE A 382 -8.94 23.59 -5.41
CA ILE A 382 -8.00 22.84 -4.57
C ILE A 382 -6.70 22.65 -5.34
N GLU A 383 -5.60 23.21 -4.82
CA GLU A 383 -4.28 22.99 -5.40
C GLU A 383 -3.80 21.56 -5.05
N LEU A 384 -3.61 20.79 -6.11
CA LEU A 384 -3.11 19.44 -6.06
C LEU A 384 -1.70 19.36 -6.66
N ALA A 385 -0.84 18.57 -6.05
CA ALA A 385 0.43 18.15 -6.62
C ALA A 385 0.37 16.64 -6.89
N GLY A 386 1.04 16.16 -7.93
CA GLY A 386 1.01 14.72 -8.21
C GLY A 386 2.05 14.28 -9.19
N LYS A 387 2.15 12.95 -9.37
CA LYS A 387 3.03 12.32 -10.37
C LYS A 387 2.44 11.02 -10.86
N THR A 388 2.37 10.89 -12.16
CA THR A 388 2.05 9.64 -12.85
C THR A 388 3.31 8.78 -13.02
N GLY A 389 3.14 7.48 -13.00
CA GLY A 389 4.21 6.52 -13.28
C GLY A 389 3.70 5.38 -14.15
N THR A 390 4.48 4.98 -15.12
CA THR A 390 4.28 3.74 -15.87
C THR A 390 5.58 2.95 -15.81
N ALA A 391 5.52 1.73 -15.34
CA ALA A 391 6.64 0.82 -15.30
C ALA A 391 6.37 -0.36 -16.24
N GLU A 392 7.31 -0.59 -17.15
CA GLU A 392 7.23 -1.72 -18.09
C GLU A 392 7.85 -2.97 -17.48
N LEU A 393 7.12 -4.07 -17.51
CA LEU A 393 7.58 -5.39 -17.13
C LEU A 393 7.99 -6.15 -18.39
N LYS A 394 9.23 -5.95 -18.84
CA LYS A 394 9.77 -6.52 -20.08
C LYS A 394 10.93 -7.47 -19.81
N SER A 395 11.03 -8.54 -20.59
CA SER A 395 12.19 -9.44 -20.59
C SER A 395 13.38 -8.88 -21.35
N SER A 396 13.15 -7.94 -22.28
CA SER A 396 14.17 -7.22 -23.07
C SER A 396 13.61 -5.90 -23.61
N GLN A 397 14.48 -5.01 -24.10
CA GLN A 397 14.06 -3.71 -24.65
C GLN A 397 13.08 -3.84 -25.83
N ASN A 398 13.18 -4.88 -26.63
CA ASN A 398 12.31 -5.13 -27.80
C ASN A 398 11.09 -5.98 -27.47
N ASP A 399 10.87 -6.35 -26.21
CA ASP A 399 9.72 -7.14 -25.80
C ASP A 399 8.47 -6.26 -25.78
N THR A 400 7.57 -6.52 -26.73
CA THR A 400 6.26 -5.86 -26.85
C THR A 400 5.15 -6.59 -26.12
N SER A 401 5.42 -7.81 -25.61
CA SER A 401 4.45 -8.65 -24.91
C SER A 401 4.37 -8.36 -23.40
N GLY A 402 5.35 -7.64 -22.86
CA GLY A 402 5.41 -7.29 -21.45
C GLY A 402 4.18 -6.54 -20.96
N SER A 403 3.86 -6.70 -19.67
CA SER A 403 2.80 -5.96 -18.96
C SER A 403 3.29 -4.60 -18.48
N GLU A 404 2.38 -3.76 -18.01
CA GLU A 404 2.69 -2.46 -17.42
C GLU A 404 2.02 -2.30 -16.06
N ILE A 405 2.75 -1.67 -15.12
CA ILE A 405 2.21 -1.19 -13.85
C ILE A 405 1.99 0.32 -13.97
N GLY A 406 0.76 0.74 -13.74
CA GLY A 406 0.41 2.16 -13.64
C GLY A 406 0.50 2.64 -12.20
N TRP A 407 1.07 3.83 -12.00
CA TRP A 407 1.14 4.50 -10.73
C TRP A 407 0.55 5.89 -10.81
N PHE A 408 -0.08 6.32 -9.74
CA PHE A 408 -0.40 7.70 -9.52
C PHE A 408 -0.27 8.05 -8.04
N THR A 409 0.49 9.11 -7.77
CA THR A 409 0.53 9.76 -6.46
C THR A 409 -0.05 11.15 -6.59
N VAL A 410 -1.00 11.49 -5.74
CA VAL A 410 -1.63 12.81 -5.65
C VAL A 410 -1.67 13.27 -4.21
N MET A 411 -1.48 14.57 -3.97
CA MET A 411 -1.52 15.16 -2.64
C MET A 411 -2.05 16.59 -2.68
N THR A 412 -2.70 17.00 -1.60
CA THR A 412 -3.04 18.39 -1.34
C THR A 412 -1.79 19.16 -0.92
N THR A 413 -1.62 20.39 -1.41
CA THR A 413 -0.46 21.23 -1.06
C THR A 413 -0.75 22.21 0.05
N ASN A 414 -2.01 22.64 0.17
CA ASN A 414 -2.47 23.61 1.14
C ASN A 414 -3.92 23.30 1.53
N SER A 415 -4.10 22.46 2.52
CA SER A 415 -5.42 22.00 2.98
C SER A 415 -5.43 21.84 4.50
N ASP A 416 -6.57 22.16 5.12
CA ASP A 416 -6.84 21.88 6.53
C ASP A 416 -7.00 20.36 6.77
N ASN A 417 -7.39 19.62 5.74
CA ASN A 417 -7.46 18.15 5.72
C ASN A 417 -6.41 17.59 4.74
N PRO A 418 -5.12 17.58 5.11
CA PRO A 418 -4.06 17.15 4.22
C PRO A 418 -4.17 15.66 3.92
N VAL A 419 -4.12 15.32 2.63
CA VAL A 419 -4.13 13.94 2.16
C VAL A 419 -3.11 13.74 1.06
N LEU A 420 -2.47 12.58 1.09
CA LEU A 420 -1.63 12.04 0.03
C LEU A 420 -2.13 10.63 -0.27
N ILE A 421 -2.39 10.34 -1.56
CA ILE A 421 -2.82 9.01 -2.00
C ILE A 421 -1.85 8.52 -3.06
N THR A 422 -1.29 7.34 -2.85
CA THR A 422 -0.47 6.61 -3.83
C THR A 422 -1.19 5.33 -4.20
N THR A 423 -1.45 5.13 -5.48
CA THR A 423 -2.05 3.90 -5.99
C THR A 423 -1.20 3.31 -7.11
N MET A 424 -1.02 2.01 -7.09
CA MET A 424 -0.50 1.23 -8.21
C MET A 424 -1.55 0.24 -8.71
N VAL A 425 -1.56 0.00 -10.03
CA VAL A 425 -2.42 -0.99 -10.68
C VAL A 425 -1.59 -1.81 -11.66
N GLU A 426 -1.64 -3.12 -11.54
CA GLU A 426 -1.02 -4.05 -12.49
C GLU A 426 -1.82 -4.14 -13.80
N ASP A 427 -1.18 -4.55 -14.88
CA ASP A 427 -1.82 -4.87 -16.17
C ASP A 427 -2.58 -3.70 -16.84
N VAL A 428 -2.01 -2.49 -16.81
CA VAL A 428 -2.63 -1.27 -17.39
C VAL A 428 -2.28 -0.99 -18.85
N LYS A 429 -1.42 -1.78 -19.49
CA LYS A 429 -0.88 -1.53 -20.84
C LYS A 429 -1.95 -1.18 -21.89
N ASN A 430 -3.04 -1.91 -21.93
CA ASN A 430 -4.13 -1.71 -22.89
C ASN A 430 -5.32 -0.93 -22.29
N ARG A 431 -5.11 -0.26 -21.16
CA ARG A 431 -6.13 0.43 -20.37
C ARG A 431 -5.82 1.92 -20.19
N GLY A 432 -4.83 2.45 -20.94
CA GLY A 432 -4.40 3.85 -20.84
C GLY A 432 -3.21 4.09 -19.90
N GLY A 433 -2.50 3.02 -19.48
CA GLY A 433 -1.32 3.16 -18.62
C GLY A 433 -1.64 3.83 -17.29
N SER A 434 -0.79 4.77 -16.86
CA SER A 434 -1.04 5.55 -15.64
C SER A 434 -2.25 6.46 -15.71
N GLY A 435 -2.73 6.82 -16.90
CA GLY A 435 -3.97 7.60 -17.09
C GLY A 435 -5.19 6.89 -16.52
N TYR A 436 -5.25 5.56 -16.63
CA TYR A 436 -6.27 4.73 -15.97
C TYR A 436 -6.30 4.99 -14.47
N VAL A 437 -5.13 4.99 -13.82
CA VAL A 437 -5.04 5.19 -12.36
C VAL A 437 -5.46 6.61 -11.96
N VAL A 438 -5.11 7.63 -12.78
CA VAL A 438 -5.54 9.02 -12.56
C VAL A 438 -7.05 9.15 -12.63
N ASP A 439 -7.68 8.56 -13.66
CA ASP A 439 -9.13 8.67 -13.86
C ASP A 439 -9.93 8.00 -12.74
N HIS A 440 -9.49 6.84 -12.28
CA HIS A 440 -10.10 6.12 -11.17
C HIS A 440 -9.83 6.75 -9.78
N MET A 441 -8.85 7.64 -9.66
CA MET A 441 -8.58 8.38 -8.42
C MET A 441 -9.56 9.54 -8.19
N LYS A 442 -10.24 10.03 -9.21
CA LYS A 442 -11.14 11.20 -9.12
C LYS A 442 -12.23 11.04 -8.07
N ALA A 443 -12.93 9.91 -8.08
CA ALA A 443 -14.03 9.66 -7.16
C ALA A 443 -13.58 9.49 -5.70
N PRO A 444 -12.57 8.66 -5.35
CA PRO A 444 -12.08 8.55 -3.98
C PRO A 444 -11.54 9.87 -3.42
N LEU A 445 -10.71 10.58 -4.19
CA LEU A 445 -10.14 11.85 -3.75
C LEU A 445 -11.24 12.89 -3.57
N GLY A 446 -12.15 13.05 -4.54
CA GLY A 446 -13.26 13.99 -4.47
C GLY A 446 -14.17 13.70 -3.26
N SER A 447 -14.51 12.44 -3.00
CA SER A 447 -15.34 12.06 -1.85
C SER A 447 -14.68 12.41 -0.52
N TYR A 448 -13.36 12.39 -0.43
CA TYR A 448 -12.61 12.78 0.77
C TYR A 448 -12.52 14.30 0.94
N LEU A 449 -12.25 15.05 -0.13
CA LEU A 449 -11.99 16.48 -0.10
C LEU A 449 -13.25 17.34 0.12
N TYR A 450 -14.43 16.82 -0.22
CA TYR A 450 -15.71 17.53 -0.14
C TYR A 450 -16.64 17.04 0.96
N ARG A 451 -16.09 16.50 2.03
CA ARG A 451 -16.82 16.10 3.25
C ARG A 451 -17.22 17.27 4.12
#